data_24e21087734d3721a51a6fd81868f857
#
_entry.id   24e21087734d3721a51a6fd81868f857
#
_cell.length_a   1.000
_cell.length_b   1.000
_cell.length_c   1.000
_cell.angle_alpha   90.00
_cell.angle_beta   90.00
_cell.angle_gamma   90.00
#
_symmetry.space_group_name_H-M   'P 1'
#
loop_
_entity.id
_entity.type
_entity.pdbx_description
1 polymer ?
#
loop_
_entity_poly.entity_id
_entity_poly.type
_entity_poly.pdbx_seq_one_letter_code
_entity_poly.pdbx_strand_id
1 'polypeptide(L)'
;MIIDGIRTEFTDEKNILQVIRKAGIHVPTFCYYSDMSIYGACRMCVVEDERGSVIASCSTPPRDKMVIKTNTSKLHQHRKMILELLLASHCRDCTICDKDGNCRLQMLATRFRLSKVRFPNTHPERCIDDSSRSIVRDPSKCIL
;
A
#
# COMPACT_ATOMS: atom_id res chain seq x y z
N MET A 1 -7.09 -14.30 -17.00
CA MET A 1 -7.92 -13.83 -15.86
C MET A 1 -8.79 -12.65 -16.26
N ILE A 2 -9.73 -12.22 -15.42
CA ILE A 2 -10.59 -11.06 -15.68
C ILE A 2 -10.30 -10.01 -14.60
N ILE A 3 -9.98 -8.78 -15.01
CA ILE A 3 -9.69 -7.66 -14.10
C ILE A 3 -10.69 -6.53 -14.42
N ASP A 4 -11.51 -6.15 -13.45
CA ASP A 4 -12.56 -5.13 -13.60
C ASP A 4 -13.45 -5.33 -14.84
N GLY A 5 -13.74 -6.58 -15.20
CA GLY A 5 -14.53 -6.98 -16.37
C GLY A 5 -13.74 -7.12 -17.67
N ILE A 6 -12.45 -6.77 -17.69
CA ILE A 6 -11.59 -6.86 -18.88
C ILE A 6 -10.79 -8.18 -18.83
N ARG A 7 -10.86 -8.94 -19.92
CA ARG A 7 -10.05 -10.17 -20.08
C ARG A 7 -8.58 -9.77 -20.26
N THR A 8 -7.72 -10.24 -19.38
CA THR A 8 -6.29 -9.97 -19.37
C THR A 8 -5.52 -11.28 -19.41
N GLU A 9 -4.57 -11.38 -20.32
CA GLU A 9 -3.67 -12.52 -20.44
C GLU A 9 -2.42 -12.29 -19.58
N PHE A 10 -1.91 -13.36 -19.02
CA PHE A 10 -0.65 -13.37 -18.25
C PHE A 10 0.18 -14.59 -18.66
N THR A 11 1.49 -14.50 -18.57
CA THR A 11 2.46 -15.53 -18.94
C THR A 11 3.41 -15.82 -17.79
N ASP A 12 4.27 -14.84 -17.46
CA ASP A 12 5.38 -15.01 -16.50
C ASP A 12 5.18 -14.18 -15.22
N GLU A 13 4.05 -13.49 -15.12
CA GLU A 13 3.78 -12.63 -13.98
C GLU A 13 3.67 -13.46 -12.68
N LYS A 14 4.53 -13.18 -11.71
CA LYS A 14 4.62 -13.93 -10.44
C LYS A 14 3.44 -13.68 -9.50
N ASN A 15 2.75 -12.56 -9.68
CA ASN A 15 1.64 -12.17 -8.82
C ASN A 15 0.59 -11.33 -9.57
N ILE A 16 -0.60 -11.26 -8.99
CA ILE A 16 -1.75 -10.53 -9.56
C ILE A 16 -1.41 -9.04 -9.78
N LEU A 17 -0.60 -8.43 -8.91
CA LEU A 17 -0.23 -7.01 -9.03
C LEU A 17 0.54 -6.73 -10.33
N GLN A 18 1.42 -7.64 -10.75
CA GLN A 18 2.14 -7.49 -12.02
C GLN A 18 1.18 -7.54 -13.22
N VAL A 19 0.21 -8.45 -13.19
CA VAL A 19 -0.83 -8.55 -14.24
C VAL A 19 -1.67 -7.26 -14.29
N ILE A 20 -2.08 -6.74 -13.13
CA ILE A 20 -2.83 -5.48 -13.01
C ILE A 20 -2.02 -4.32 -13.62
N ARG A 21 -0.72 -4.23 -13.30
CA ARG A 21 0.16 -3.17 -13.84
C ARG A 21 0.36 -3.29 -15.34
N LYS A 22 0.51 -4.50 -15.86
CA LYS A 22 0.58 -4.78 -17.29
C LYS A 22 -0.68 -4.36 -18.03
N ALA A 23 -1.84 -4.49 -17.39
CA ALA A 23 -3.12 -4.01 -17.89
C ALA A 23 -3.29 -2.47 -17.79
N GLY A 24 -2.28 -1.73 -17.34
CA GLY A 24 -2.34 -0.27 -17.19
C GLY A 24 -3.14 0.21 -15.97
N ILE A 25 -3.56 -0.68 -15.09
CA ILE A 25 -4.36 -0.34 -13.91
C ILE A 25 -3.43 -0.03 -12.73
N HIS A 26 -3.65 1.11 -12.09
CA HIS A 26 -2.85 1.53 -10.95
C HIS A 26 -3.49 1.15 -9.61
N VAL A 27 -2.88 0.19 -8.93
CA VAL A 27 -3.19 -0.18 -7.53
C VAL A 27 -2.08 0.32 -6.62
N PRO A 28 -2.39 1.07 -5.55
CA PRO A 28 -1.37 1.63 -4.66
C PRO A 28 -0.62 0.55 -3.88
N THR A 29 0.67 0.77 -3.66
CA THR A 29 1.54 -0.12 -2.87
C THR A 29 2.52 0.70 -2.05
N PHE A 30 2.99 0.19 -0.90
CA PHE A 30 4.13 0.74 -0.17
C PHE A 30 5.31 -0.23 -0.13
N CYS A 31 5.07 -1.50 0.24
CA CYS A 31 6.13 -2.48 0.51
C CYS A 31 6.50 -3.38 -0.69
N TYR A 32 5.92 -3.16 -1.87
CA TYR A 32 6.22 -3.99 -3.04
C TYR A 32 7.22 -3.32 -3.97
N TYR A 33 8.33 -4.01 -4.22
CA TYR A 33 9.35 -3.70 -5.23
C TYR A 33 9.62 -4.96 -6.04
N SER A 34 9.72 -4.84 -7.38
CA SER A 34 9.88 -5.98 -8.30
C SER A 34 11.15 -6.80 -8.04
N ASP A 35 12.21 -6.11 -7.61
CA ASP A 35 13.56 -6.65 -7.47
C ASP A 35 13.89 -7.15 -6.05
N MET A 36 12.88 -7.09 -5.17
CA MET A 36 13.03 -7.50 -3.77
C MET A 36 12.05 -8.63 -3.42
N SER A 37 12.33 -9.31 -2.32
CA SER A 37 11.43 -10.31 -1.75
C SER A 37 10.06 -9.72 -1.45
N ILE A 38 9.01 -10.48 -1.74
CA ILE A 38 7.63 -10.05 -1.47
C ILE A 38 7.38 -10.16 0.03
N TYR A 39 7.16 -9.02 0.67
CA TYR A 39 6.89 -8.95 2.11
C TYR A 39 5.39 -8.97 2.44
N GLY A 40 4.56 -8.27 1.66
CA GLY A 40 3.10 -8.30 1.79
C GLY A 40 2.53 -7.58 3.03
N ALA A 41 3.33 -6.82 3.77
CA ALA A 41 2.96 -6.24 5.05
C ALA A 41 1.99 -5.06 4.95
N CYS A 42 2.19 -4.13 4.00
CA CYS A 42 1.44 -2.88 3.96
C CYS A 42 -0.04 -3.02 3.59
N ARG A 43 -0.44 -4.10 2.96
CA ARG A 43 -1.82 -4.42 2.54
C ARG A 43 -2.52 -3.36 1.67
N MET A 44 -1.79 -2.38 1.15
CA MET A 44 -2.36 -1.35 0.26
C MET A 44 -2.76 -1.88 -1.11
N CYS A 45 -2.10 -2.95 -1.58
CA CYS A 45 -2.34 -3.59 -2.87
C CYS A 45 -3.56 -4.52 -2.90
N VAL A 46 -4.43 -4.48 -1.90
CA VAL A 46 -5.59 -5.38 -1.82
C VAL A 46 -6.53 -5.23 -3.01
N VAL A 47 -7.05 -6.37 -3.47
CA VAL A 47 -8.07 -6.50 -4.51
C VAL A 47 -9.18 -7.43 -3.99
N GLU A 48 -10.34 -7.40 -4.63
CA GLU A 48 -11.47 -8.25 -4.26
C GLU A 48 -11.62 -9.38 -5.29
N ASP A 49 -11.73 -10.60 -4.82
CA ASP A 49 -11.97 -11.77 -5.67
C ASP A 49 -13.47 -11.94 -6.02
N GLU A 50 -13.79 -12.95 -6.80
CA GLU A 50 -15.17 -13.27 -7.22
C GLU A 50 -16.10 -13.60 -6.05
N ARG A 51 -15.55 -14.06 -4.91
CA ARG A 51 -16.29 -14.40 -3.69
C ARG A 51 -16.46 -13.21 -2.76
N GLY A 52 -15.94 -12.05 -3.16
CA GLY A 52 -15.93 -10.86 -2.32
C GLY A 52 -14.85 -10.87 -1.23
N SER A 53 -13.89 -11.80 -1.28
CA SER A 53 -12.76 -11.84 -0.35
C SER A 53 -11.70 -10.82 -0.73
N VAL A 54 -11.09 -10.20 0.26
CA VAL A 54 -10.04 -9.20 0.07
C VAL A 54 -8.68 -9.87 0.17
N ILE A 55 -7.94 -9.88 -0.93
CA ILE A 55 -6.64 -10.56 -1.06
C ILE A 55 -5.53 -9.55 -1.42
N ALA A 56 -4.30 -9.84 -1.00
CA ALA A 56 -3.14 -9.01 -1.34
C ALA A 56 -2.62 -9.39 -2.73
N SER A 57 -2.77 -8.51 -3.71
CA SER A 57 -2.38 -8.79 -5.09
C SER A 57 -0.87 -9.00 -5.29
N CYS A 58 -0.03 -8.40 -4.45
CA CYS A 58 1.43 -8.54 -4.55
C CYS A 58 1.97 -9.92 -4.12
N SER A 59 1.22 -10.66 -3.28
CA SER A 59 1.63 -11.97 -2.76
C SER A 59 0.78 -13.13 -3.27
N THR A 60 -0.24 -12.86 -4.06
CA THR A 60 -1.13 -13.89 -4.61
C THR A 60 -0.75 -14.18 -6.06
N PRO A 61 -0.44 -15.43 -6.43
CA PRO A 61 -0.16 -15.80 -7.82
C PRO A 61 -1.41 -15.69 -8.69
N PRO A 62 -1.28 -15.30 -9.96
CA PRO A 62 -2.41 -15.29 -10.88
C PRO A 62 -2.85 -16.72 -11.21
N ARG A 63 -4.13 -16.92 -11.48
CA ARG A 63 -4.71 -18.20 -11.89
C ARG A 63 -5.66 -18.00 -13.07
N ASP A 64 -5.78 -19.04 -13.90
CA ASP A 64 -6.75 -19.03 -14.98
C ASP A 64 -8.18 -18.88 -14.46
N LYS A 65 -9.01 -18.19 -15.23
CA LYS A 65 -10.42 -17.90 -14.92
C LYS A 65 -10.66 -17.08 -13.65
N MET A 66 -9.60 -16.63 -12.95
CA MET A 66 -9.75 -15.78 -11.78
C MET A 66 -10.39 -14.44 -12.18
N VAL A 67 -11.37 -14.00 -11.40
CA VAL A 67 -12.04 -12.70 -11.56
C VAL A 67 -11.70 -11.83 -10.37
N ILE A 68 -11.15 -10.65 -10.64
CA ILE A 68 -10.79 -9.69 -9.60
C ILE A 68 -11.34 -8.30 -9.89
N LYS A 69 -11.62 -7.56 -8.83
CA LYS A 69 -11.99 -6.15 -8.87
C LYS A 69 -10.93 -5.36 -8.15
N THR A 70 -10.47 -4.26 -8.75
CA THR A 70 -9.41 -3.41 -8.19
C THR A 70 -9.94 -2.17 -7.48
N ASN A 71 -11.18 -1.77 -7.77
CA ASN A 71 -11.77 -0.53 -7.29
C ASN A 71 -13.24 -0.70 -6.89
N THR A 72 -13.47 -1.20 -5.66
CA THR A 72 -14.81 -1.30 -5.06
C THR A 72 -14.91 -0.41 -3.82
N SER A 73 -16.13 -0.10 -3.38
CA SER A 73 -16.34 0.65 -2.13
C SER A 73 -15.69 -0.03 -0.93
N LYS A 74 -15.72 -1.35 -0.89
CA LYS A 74 -15.07 -2.17 0.14
C LYS A 74 -13.55 -1.97 0.14
N LEU A 75 -12.91 -2.05 -1.02
CA LEU A 75 -11.47 -1.82 -1.17
C LEU A 75 -11.08 -0.38 -0.83
N HIS A 76 -11.94 0.58 -1.17
CA HIS A 76 -11.72 1.97 -0.80
C HIS A 76 -11.70 2.15 0.72
N GLN A 77 -12.67 1.57 1.42
CA GLN A 77 -12.71 1.59 2.88
C GLN A 77 -11.51 0.89 3.52
N HIS A 78 -11.11 -0.29 3.01
CA HIS A 78 -9.92 -0.99 3.48
C HIS A 78 -8.65 -0.14 3.34
N ARG A 79 -8.41 0.42 2.16
CA ARG A 79 -7.22 1.26 1.92
C ARG A 79 -7.23 2.52 2.77
N LYS A 80 -8.39 3.14 2.95
CA LYS A 80 -8.54 4.30 3.84
C LYS A 80 -8.19 3.94 5.29
N MET A 81 -8.66 2.80 5.78
CA MET A 81 -8.36 2.31 7.13
C MET A 81 -6.86 2.04 7.31
N ILE A 82 -6.22 1.40 6.34
CA ILE A 82 -4.77 1.14 6.36
C ILE A 82 -3.97 2.46 6.42
N LEU A 83 -4.34 3.43 5.59
CA LEU A 83 -3.70 4.75 5.59
C LEU A 83 -3.87 5.46 6.93
N GLU A 84 -5.04 5.36 7.53
CA GLU A 84 -5.32 5.93 8.83
C GLU A 84 -4.46 5.30 9.94
N LEU A 85 -4.31 3.97 9.92
CA LEU A 85 -3.43 3.24 10.84
C LEU A 85 -1.95 3.63 10.67
N LEU A 86 -1.49 3.74 9.43
CA LEU A 86 -0.12 4.19 9.15
C LEU A 86 0.12 5.61 9.68
N LEU A 87 -0.84 6.51 9.45
CA LEU A 87 -0.76 7.89 9.93
C LEU A 87 -0.88 8.01 11.45
N ALA A 88 -1.53 7.05 12.12
CA ALA A 88 -1.60 7.03 13.58
C ALA A 88 -0.23 6.87 14.23
N SER A 89 0.66 6.11 13.60
CA SER A 89 2.03 5.86 14.09
C SER A 89 3.10 6.75 13.43
N HIS A 90 2.71 7.63 12.51
CA HIS A 90 3.62 8.52 11.79
C HIS A 90 3.68 9.91 12.44
N CYS A 91 4.83 10.59 12.37
CA CYS A 91 5.04 11.90 13.02
C CYS A 91 4.12 12.99 12.49
N ARG A 92 3.69 12.96 11.26
CA ARG A 92 2.80 13.93 10.58
C ARG A 92 3.31 15.38 10.52
N ASP A 93 4.55 15.63 10.84
CA ASP A 93 5.19 16.94 10.73
C ASP A 93 5.62 17.23 9.28
N CYS A 94 4.63 17.27 8.39
CA CYS A 94 4.85 17.30 6.94
C CYS A 94 5.61 18.56 6.50
N THR A 95 5.30 19.70 7.09
CA THR A 95 5.87 21.02 6.72
C THR A 95 7.38 21.13 6.92
N ILE A 96 7.95 20.31 7.79
CA ILE A 96 9.41 20.24 8.04
C ILE A 96 10.04 18.94 7.57
N CYS A 97 9.29 18.13 6.83
CA CYS A 97 9.75 16.84 6.34
C CYS A 97 10.41 16.98 4.97
N ASP A 98 11.58 16.37 4.77
CA ASP A 98 12.31 16.36 3.49
C ASP A 98 11.51 15.73 2.33
N LYS A 99 10.42 15.01 2.64
CA LYS A 99 9.51 14.41 1.67
C LYS A 99 8.26 15.23 1.39
N ASP A 100 8.10 16.39 2.00
CA ASP A 100 6.92 17.22 1.75
C ASP A 100 6.75 17.52 0.25
N GLY A 101 5.51 17.47 -0.22
CA GLY A 101 5.19 17.60 -1.65
C GLY A 101 5.56 16.41 -2.54
N ASN A 102 6.44 15.50 -2.10
CA ASN A 102 6.83 14.28 -2.84
C ASN A 102 6.71 13.01 -1.97
N CYS A 103 5.70 12.97 -1.13
CA CYS A 103 5.45 11.87 -0.21
C CYS A 103 4.26 11.02 -0.69
N ARG A 104 4.50 9.72 -0.93
CA ARG A 104 3.43 8.78 -1.35
C ARG A 104 2.34 8.62 -0.29
N LEU A 105 2.69 8.67 1.00
CA LEU A 105 1.72 8.59 2.09
C LEU A 105 0.81 9.82 2.09
N GLN A 106 1.38 11.02 1.98
CA GLN A 106 0.65 12.29 1.89
C GLN A 106 -0.28 12.32 0.67
N MET A 107 0.23 11.95 -0.51
CA MET A 107 -0.54 11.87 -1.74
C MET A 107 -1.73 10.91 -1.63
N LEU A 108 -1.51 9.71 -1.06
CA LEU A 108 -2.59 8.75 -0.88
C LEU A 108 -3.59 9.19 0.20
N ALA A 109 -3.14 9.78 1.29
CA ALA A 109 -4.04 10.35 2.31
C ALA A 109 -4.99 11.39 1.72
N THR A 110 -4.47 12.29 0.87
CA THR A 110 -5.27 13.27 0.13
C THR A 110 -6.24 12.59 -0.85
N ARG A 111 -5.76 11.63 -1.66
CA ARG A 111 -6.58 10.88 -2.62
C ARG A 111 -7.74 10.16 -1.95
N PHE A 112 -7.53 9.58 -0.78
CA PHE A 112 -8.55 8.87 0.00
C PHE A 112 -9.33 9.79 0.93
N ARG A 113 -9.14 11.12 0.84
CA ARG A 113 -9.81 12.15 1.66
C ARG A 113 -9.75 11.82 3.16
N LEU A 114 -8.54 11.55 3.64
CA LEU A 114 -8.31 11.28 5.04
C LEU A 114 -8.11 12.61 5.79
N SER A 115 -9.16 13.11 6.41
CA SER A 115 -9.14 14.39 7.13
C SER A 115 -8.87 14.25 8.63
N LYS A 116 -9.07 13.05 9.19
CA LYS A 116 -8.90 12.79 10.63
C LYS A 116 -8.29 11.41 10.85
N VAL A 117 -7.38 11.33 11.80
CA VAL A 117 -6.81 10.09 12.32
C VAL A 117 -7.50 9.79 13.65
N ARG A 118 -8.28 8.71 13.70
CA ARG A 118 -9.07 8.32 14.87
C ARG A 118 -8.30 7.49 15.88
N PHE A 119 -7.26 6.79 15.41
CA PHE A 119 -6.48 5.90 16.25
C PHE A 119 -5.41 6.66 17.02
N PRO A 120 -5.19 6.31 18.30
CA PRO A 120 -4.09 6.88 19.08
C PRO A 120 -2.75 6.40 18.54
N ASN A 121 -1.71 7.21 18.73
CA ASN A 121 -0.34 6.76 18.48
C ASN A 121 0.07 5.79 19.60
N THR A 122 0.32 4.54 19.24
CA THR A 122 0.75 3.50 20.16
C THR A 122 2.27 3.49 20.42
N HIS A 123 3.02 4.31 19.68
CA HIS A 123 4.48 4.42 19.77
C HIS A 123 4.90 5.91 19.88
N PRO A 124 4.51 6.62 20.95
CA PRO A 124 4.72 8.07 21.05
C PRO A 124 6.20 8.46 21.11
N GLU A 125 7.04 7.63 21.70
CA GLU A 125 8.47 7.94 21.87
C GLU A 125 9.32 6.99 21.00
N ARG A 126 9.78 7.50 19.88
CA ARG A 126 10.74 6.83 19.02
C ARG A 126 11.98 7.69 18.93
N CYS A 127 13.05 7.27 19.58
CA CYS A 127 14.34 7.95 19.51
C CYS A 127 14.96 7.80 18.13
N ILE A 128 15.61 8.85 17.66
CA ILE A 128 16.44 8.79 16.46
C ILE A 128 17.62 7.86 16.77
N ASP A 129 17.90 6.93 15.86
CA ASP A 129 19.05 6.05 15.92
C ASP A 129 20.14 6.61 15.00
N ASP A 130 21.18 7.16 15.60
CA ASP A 130 22.37 7.72 14.98
C ASP A 130 23.65 6.91 15.33
N SER A 131 23.49 5.69 15.82
CA SER A 131 24.59 4.81 16.21
C SER A 131 25.55 4.46 15.05
N SER A 132 25.10 4.59 13.82
CA SER A 132 25.92 4.41 12.62
C SER A 132 26.52 5.73 12.12
N ARG A 133 27.78 5.71 11.69
CA ARG A 133 28.45 6.89 11.09
C ARG A 133 27.83 7.35 9.77
N SER A 134 27.16 6.46 9.05
CA SER A 134 26.69 6.68 7.66
C SER A 134 25.18 6.71 7.53
N ILE A 135 24.44 6.23 8.52
CA ILE A 135 22.98 6.10 8.46
C ILE A 135 22.38 6.64 9.75
N VAL A 136 21.46 7.59 9.59
CA VAL A 136 20.59 8.06 10.67
C VAL A 136 19.19 7.53 10.39
N ARG A 137 18.58 6.86 11.37
CA ARG A 137 17.23 6.32 11.27
C ARG A 137 16.28 7.07 12.17
N ASP A 138 15.24 7.63 11.60
CA ASP A 138 14.11 8.21 12.31
C ASP A 138 12.90 7.26 12.26
N PRO A 139 12.64 6.46 13.30
CA PRO A 139 11.53 5.52 13.32
C PRO A 139 10.14 6.19 13.32
N SER A 140 10.05 7.47 13.69
CA SER A 140 8.79 8.23 13.67
C SER A 140 8.29 8.50 12.25
N LYS A 141 9.18 8.48 11.26
CA LYS A 141 8.92 8.66 9.83
C LYS A 141 8.75 7.33 9.09
N CYS A 142 8.86 6.20 9.78
CA CYS A 142 8.71 4.88 9.16
C CYS A 142 7.25 4.60 8.81
N ILE A 143 7.03 4.02 7.64
CA ILE A 143 5.71 3.56 7.17
C ILE A 143 5.64 2.03 7.03
N LEU A 144 6.59 1.31 7.68
CA LEU A 144 6.86 -0.12 7.64
C LEU A 144 7.77 -0.57 6.50
#